data_b99964df34dfd5ef943f50429e6c6236
#
_entry.id   b99964df34dfd5ef943f50429e6c6236
#
_cell.length_a   1.000
_cell.length_b   1.000
_cell.length_c   1.000
_cell.angle_alpha   90.00
_cell.angle_beta   90.00
_cell.angle_gamma   90.00
#
_symmetry.space_group_name_H-M   'P 1'
#
loop_
_entity.id
_entity.type
_entity.pdbx_description
1 polymer ?
#
loop_
_entity_poly.entity_id
_entity_poly.type
_entity_poly.pdbx_seq_one_letter_code
_entity_poly.pdbx_strand_id
1 'polypeptide(L)'
;AKTDGTIAFMADYDQLYPFEKGIAEVRKGTVSKEHIRRGFPISIGIGWGHWFYPRCYHHSHFGWGIGFPLWWPDYGYEEIIPAVEVKRGYIDNTGKVIAATSNDHVFPATENGILIYNNSRYGWVDRKGTYAAHTIYRTIIPAEDAKVLLAKDENKKWGMLSMTDGKELAPFRY
;
A
#
# COMPACT_ATOMS: atom_id res chain seq x y z
N ALA A 1 6.66 10.54 23.47
CA ALA A 1 6.84 11.46 24.61
C ALA A 1 7.95 12.45 24.30
N LYS A 2 7.96 13.62 24.92
CA LYS A 2 9.08 14.58 24.87
C LYS A 2 10.26 14.05 25.67
N THR A 3 11.41 14.66 25.51
CA THR A 3 12.64 14.27 26.25
C THR A 3 12.52 14.41 27.78
N ASP A 4 11.60 15.24 28.24
CA ASP A 4 11.25 15.43 29.67
C ASP A 4 10.23 14.39 30.22
N GLY A 5 9.83 13.43 29.37
CA GLY A 5 8.85 12.39 29.70
C GLY A 5 7.39 12.82 29.56
N THR A 6 7.11 14.08 29.19
CA THR A 6 5.73 14.54 28.99
C THR A 6 5.14 13.99 27.68
N ILE A 7 3.80 13.82 27.65
CA ILE A 7 3.09 13.40 26.46
C ILE A 7 3.05 14.57 25.49
N ALA A 8 3.60 14.37 24.29
CA ALA A 8 3.61 15.41 23.24
C ALA A 8 2.22 15.58 22.60
N PHE A 9 1.56 14.47 22.30
CA PHE A 9 0.19 14.41 21.77
C PHE A 9 -0.39 13.00 21.98
N MET A 10 -1.70 12.89 21.93
CA MET A 10 -2.41 11.61 21.89
C MET A 10 -2.93 11.39 20.46
N ALA A 11 -2.78 10.16 19.98
CA ALA A 11 -3.20 9.80 18.64
C ALA A 11 -3.93 8.46 18.65
N ASP A 12 -5.02 8.38 17.89
CA ASP A 12 -5.84 7.17 17.72
C ASP A 12 -5.36 6.40 16.48
N TYR A 13 -4.16 5.81 16.59
CA TYR A 13 -3.58 4.95 15.58
C TYR A 13 -3.14 3.63 16.19
N ASP A 14 -3.28 2.54 15.43
CA ASP A 14 -2.90 1.20 15.89
C ASP A 14 -1.38 0.99 15.88
N GLN A 15 -0.68 1.67 14.97
CA GLN A 15 0.78 1.64 14.87
C GLN A 15 1.35 3.03 14.59
N LEU A 16 2.45 3.35 15.24
CA LEU A 16 3.24 4.56 15.03
C LEU A 16 4.69 4.15 14.80
N TYR A 17 5.26 4.60 13.70
CA TYR A 17 6.66 4.38 13.36
C TYR A 17 7.56 5.52 13.87
N PRO A 18 8.88 5.30 13.92
CA PRO A 18 9.80 6.36 14.32
C PRO A 18 9.69 7.60 13.42
N PHE A 19 9.96 8.76 14.00
CA PHE A 19 10.01 10.00 13.25
C PHE A 19 11.26 10.05 12.37
N GLU A 20 11.05 10.29 11.07
CA GLU A 20 12.11 10.47 10.08
C GLU A 20 11.96 11.83 9.41
N LYS A 21 12.99 12.68 9.54
CA LYS A 21 13.00 14.04 8.96
C LYS A 21 11.73 14.85 9.32
N GLY A 22 11.25 14.72 10.56
CA GLY A 22 10.15 15.50 11.12
C GLY A 22 8.74 14.97 10.90
N ILE A 23 8.59 13.82 10.23
CA ILE A 23 7.30 13.13 10.06
C ILE A 23 7.40 11.68 10.51
N ALA A 24 6.27 11.11 10.92
CA ALA A 24 6.16 9.70 11.27
C ALA A 24 5.03 9.03 10.48
N GLU A 25 5.29 7.81 10.02
CA GLU A 25 4.24 6.96 9.46
C GLU A 25 3.33 6.47 10.58
N VAL A 26 2.04 6.52 10.33
CA VAL A 26 1.01 5.95 11.20
C VAL A 26 0.17 4.97 10.40
N ARG A 27 -0.35 3.94 11.08
CA ARG A 27 -1.25 2.98 10.45
C ARG A 27 -2.50 2.80 11.29
N LYS A 28 -3.62 2.67 10.60
CA LYS A 28 -4.91 2.35 11.20
C LYS A 28 -5.48 1.11 10.50
N GLY A 29 -5.96 0.16 11.30
CA GLY A 29 -6.45 -1.14 10.86
C GLY A 29 -5.65 -2.26 11.49
N THR A 30 -6.34 -3.18 12.14
CA THR A 30 -5.74 -4.38 12.72
C THR A 30 -5.61 -5.44 11.64
N VAL A 31 -4.40 -5.96 11.45
CA VAL A 31 -4.21 -7.19 10.69
C VAL A 31 -4.73 -8.34 11.55
N SER A 32 -5.98 -8.74 11.35
CA SER A 32 -6.42 -10.01 11.89
C SER A 32 -5.82 -11.11 11.01
N LYS A 33 -4.98 -11.94 11.63
CA LYS A 33 -4.42 -13.10 10.95
C LYS A 33 -5.49 -14.19 10.98
N GLU A 34 -6.13 -14.43 9.87
CA GLU A 34 -7.01 -15.57 9.74
C GLU A 34 -6.18 -16.80 9.36
N HIS A 35 -6.06 -17.74 10.30
CA HIS A 35 -5.34 -18.99 10.09
C HIS A 35 -6.25 -19.94 9.28
N ILE A 36 -6.02 -20.02 7.99
CA ILE A 36 -6.69 -21.02 7.15
C ILE A 36 -5.82 -22.28 7.11
N ARG A 37 -6.22 -23.31 7.86
CA ARG A 37 -5.64 -24.64 7.72
C ARG A 37 -6.16 -25.28 6.45
N ARG A 38 -5.32 -25.39 5.45
CA ARG A 38 -5.62 -26.17 4.24
C ARG A 38 -4.89 -27.50 4.32
N GLY A 39 -5.66 -28.59 4.36
CA GLY A 39 -5.09 -29.92 4.23
C GLY A 39 -4.46 -30.14 2.84
N PHE A 40 -3.34 -30.80 2.80
CA PHE A 40 -2.67 -31.16 1.55
C PHE A 40 -3.33 -32.44 1.01
N PRO A 41 -3.97 -32.42 -0.17
CA PRO A 41 -4.40 -33.67 -0.78
C PRO A 41 -3.17 -34.40 -1.36
N ILE A 42 -2.70 -35.43 -0.69
CA ILE A 42 -1.76 -36.36 -1.28
C ILE A 42 -2.56 -37.36 -2.08
N SER A 43 -2.46 -37.33 -3.38
CA SER A 43 -3.00 -38.38 -4.22
C SER A 43 -1.85 -39.22 -4.77
N ILE A 44 -1.87 -40.51 -4.43
CA ILE A 44 -0.99 -41.53 -5.04
C ILE A 44 -1.85 -42.20 -6.11
N GLY A 45 -1.48 -42.09 -7.38
CA GLY A 45 -2.27 -42.67 -8.48
C GLY A 45 -1.41 -43.47 -9.44
N ILE A 46 -1.90 -44.59 -9.95
CA ILE A 46 -1.34 -45.30 -11.10
C ILE A 46 -2.16 -44.88 -12.32
N GLY A 47 -1.60 -44.09 -13.23
CA GLY A 47 -2.25 -43.72 -14.47
C GLY A 47 -1.72 -42.41 -15.06
N TRP A 48 -2.03 -42.21 -16.32
CA TRP A 48 -1.75 -40.94 -17.03
C TRP A 48 -2.78 -39.92 -16.59
N GLY A 49 -2.39 -38.88 -15.84
CA GLY A 49 -3.31 -37.84 -15.38
C GLY A 49 -2.63 -36.49 -15.19
N HIS A 50 -3.36 -35.41 -15.52
CA HIS A 50 -2.96 -34.06 -15.16
C HIS A 50 -3.33 -33.79 -13.70
N TRP A 51 -2.37 -33.38 -12.90
CA TRP A 51 -2.56 -32.97 -11.51
C TRP A 51 -2.87 -31.49 -11.46
N PHE A 52 -4.06 -31.16 -11.03
CA PHE A 52 -4.43 -29.78 -10.73
C PHE A 52 -4.17 -29.49 -9.25
N TYR A 53 -3.19 -28.67 -8.95
CA TYR A 53 -3.08 -28.02 -7.66
C TYR A 53 -3.85 -26.70 -7.70
N PRO A 54 -4.86 -26.48 -6.86
CA PRO A 54 -5.44 -25.16 -6.73
C PRO A 54 -4.43 -24.24 -6.06
N ARG A 55 -3.91 -23.28 -6.80
CA ARG A 55 -3.14 -22.10 -6.37
C ARG A 55 -1.63 -22.20 -6.13
N CYS A 56 -0.92 -23.20 -6.63
CA CYS A 56 0.53 -23.06 -6.76
C CYS A 56 0.94 -23.44 -8.16
N TYR A 57 1.50 -22.55 -8.90
CA TYR A 57 2.22 -22.68 -10.18
C TYR A 57 1.95 -23.94 -11.00
N HIS A 58 1.53 -23.75 -12.25
CA HIS A 58 1.43 -24.80 -13.26
C HIS A 58 2.76 -25.51 -13.46
N HIS A 59 2.96 -26.62 -12.77
CA HIS A 59 3.92 -27.62 -13.18
C HIS A 59 3.14 -28.87 -13.60
N SER A 60 3.07 -29.10 -14.90
CA SER A 60 2.60 -30.36 -15.45
C SER A 60 3.69 -31.42 -15.27
N HIS A 61 3.51 -32.30 -14.28
CA HIS A 61 4.32 -33.49 -14.18
C HIS A 61 3.54 -34.67 -14.73
N PHE A 62 4.09 -35.35 -15.76
CA PHE A 62 3.63 -36.64 -16.18
C PHE A 62 4.22 -37.69 -15.22
N GLY A 63 3.36 -38.39 -14.49
CA GLY A 63 3.79 -39.45 -13.58
C GLY A 63 2.84 -40.64 -13.59
N TRP A 64 3.36 -41.81 -13.38
CA TRP A 64 2.60 -43.04 -13.16
C TRP A 64 2.38 -43.20 -11.66
N GLY A 65 1.14 -43.36 -11.22
CA GLY A 65 0.86 -43.57 -9.82
C GLY A 65 -0.52 -44.16 -9.53
N ILE A 66 -0.75 -44.87 -8.42
CA ILE A 66 -2.05 -45.38 -7.96
C ILE A 66 -2.75 -44.26 -7.17
N GLY A 67 -3.90 -43.83 -7.63
CA GLY A 67 -4.62 -42.67 -7.04
C GLY A 67 -5.51 -43.07 -5.85
N PHE A 68 -5.06 -42.83 -4.63
CA PHE A 68 -5.91 -42.74 -3.46
C PHE A 68 -5.83 -41.34 -2.91
N PRO A 69 -6.92 -40.58 -2.77
CA PRO A 69 -6.90 -39.31 -2.08
C PRO A 69 -6.77 -39.58 -0.58
N LEU A 70 -5.55 -39.48 -0.06
CA LEU A 70 -5.31 -39.46 1.37
C LEU A 70 -5.40 -38.02 1.87
N TRP A 71 -6.43 -37.70 2.62
CA TRP A 71 -6.52 -36.46 3.38
C TRP A 71 -5.72 -36.63 4.65
N TRP A 72 -4.58 -35.94 4.74
CA TRP A 72 -3.77 -35.87 5.96
C TRP A 72 -4.13 -34.58 6.67
N PRO A 73 -4.85 -34.63 7.79
CA PRO A 73 -5.33 -33.41 8.45
C PRO A 73 -4.24 -32.60 9.14
N ASP A 74 -3.04 -33.15 9.34
CA ASP A 74 -2.01 -32.52 10.18
C ASP A 74 -0.83 -31.87 9.42
N TYR A 75 -0.80 -31.93 8.09
CA TYR A 75 0.21 -31.25 7.28
C TYR A 75 -0.41 -30.18 6.41
N GLY A 76 -1.05 -29.20 7.04
CA GLY A 76 -1.50 -27.98 6.39
C GLY A 76 -0.43 -26.90 6.50
N TYR A 77 -0.13 -26.19 5.42
CA TYR A 77 0.56 -24.92 5.56
C TYR A 77 -0.46 -23.86 6.00
N GLU A 78 -0.06 -23.03 6.95
CA GLU A 78 -0.86 -21.91 7.39
C GLU A 78 -0.65 -20.74 6.40
N GLU A 79 -1.65 -20.43 5.59
CA GLU A 79 -1.66 -19.20 4.81
C GLU A 79 -2.24 -18.08 5.71
N ILE A 80 -1.43 -17.10 6.03
CA ILE A 80 -1.85 -15.93 6.79
C ILE A 80 -2.43 -14.92 5.78
N ILE A 81 -3.74 -14.82 5.73
CA ILE A 81 -4.41 -13.82 4.92
C ILE A 81 -4.69 -12.60 5.81
N PRO A 82 -4.16 -11.41 5.50
CA PRO A 82 -4.54 -10.20 6.22
C PRO A 82 -6.02 -9.92 5.98
N ALA A 83 -6.85 -9.98 7.03
CA ALA A 83 -8.30 -9.81 6.93
C ALA A 83 -8.74 -8.34 6.82
N VAL A 84 -7.84 -7.39 7.05
CA VAL A 84 -8.12 -5.95 7.02
C VAL A 84 -7.01 -5.21 6.28
N GLU A 85 -7.40 -4.33 5.38
CA GLU A 85 -6.49 -3.42 4.71
C GLU A 85 -5.97 -2.38 5.71
N VAL A 86 -4.66 -2.41 5.98
CA VAL A 86 -4.01 -1.44 6.86
C VAL A 86 -3.83 -0.14 6.10
N LYS A 87 -4.55 0.90 6.53
CA LYS A 87 -4.46 2.23 5.96
C LYS A 87 -3.28 3.00 6.54
N ARG A 88 -2.45 3.55 5.68
CA ARG A 88 -1.28 4.36 6.02
C ARG A 88 -1.65 5.83 6.11
N GLY A 89 -0.97 6.56 6.97
CA GLY A 89 -1.01 8.01 7.07
C GLY A 89 0.32 8.57 7.54
N TYR A 90 0.42 9.87 7.63
CA TYR A 90 1.60 10.57 8.15
C TYR A 90 1.20 11.72 9.05
N ILE A 91 1.96 11.89 10.14
CA ILE A 91 1.82 12.98 11.10
C ILE A 91 3.16 13.68 11.30
N ASP A 92 3.14 14.94 11.73
CA ASP A 92 4.34 15.66 12.17
C ASP A 92 4.62 15.41 13.66
N ASN A 93 5.73 15.97 14.15
CA ASN A 93 6.16 15.84 15.55
C ASN A 93 5.26 16.56 16.57
N THR A 94 4.30 17.35 16.10
CA THR A 94 3.26 17.99 16.95
C THR A 94 1.97 17.16 17.01
N GLY A 95 1.86 16.12 16.19
CA GLY A 95 0.66 15.31 16.04
C GLY A 95 -0.29 15.82 14.96
N LYS A 96 0.09 16.87 14.20
CA LYS A 96 -0.70 17.37 13.08
C LYS A 96 -0.67 16.34 11.95
N VAL A 97 -1.84 16.04 11.42
CA VAL A 97 -1.99 15.13 10.27
C VAL A 97 -1.49 15.80 9.00
N ILE A 98 -0.53 15.14 8.33
CA ILE A 98 0.01 15.54 7.03
C ILE A 98 -0.73 14.81 5.91
N ALA A 99 -0.84 13.49 6.02
CA ALA A 99 -1.65 12.68 5.12
C ALA A 99 -2.55 11.76 5.97
N ALA A 100 -3.86 11.88 5.81
CA ALA A 100 -4.82 11.16 6.64
C ALA A 100 -4.93 9.69 6.23
N THR A 101 -5.12 8.81 7.22
CA THR A 101 -5.43 7.38 7.02
C THR A 101 -6.81 7.15 6.38
N SER A 102 -7.65 8.20 6.26
CA SER A 102 -8.94 8.14 5.57
C SER A 102 -8.83 8.14 4.06
N ASN A 103 -7.67 8.47 3.49
CA ASN A 103 -7.43 8.33 2.06
C ASN A 103 -7.47 6.85 1.64
N ASP A 104 -7.88 6.58 0.39
CA ASP A 104 -7.92 5.21 -0.13
C ASP A 104 -6.52 4.59 -0.13
N HIS A 105 -5.51 5.39 -0.52
CA HIS A 105 -4.11 4.96 -0.43
C HIS A 105 -3.17 6.15 -0.17
N VAL A 106 -2.18 5.94 0.68
CA VAL A 106 -1.10 6.89 0.95
C VAL A 106 0.22 6.19 0.64
N PHE A 107 0.96 6.74 -0.31
CA PHE A 107 2.24 6.15 -0.74
C PHE A 107 3.36 6.43 0.28
N PRO A 108 4.47 5.69 0.22
CA PRO A 108 5.64 6.01 1.04
C PRO A 108 6.08 7.46 0.86
N ALA A 109 6.44 8.11 1.98
CA ALA A 109 6.92 9.47 1.95
C ALA A 109 8.30 9.54 1.28
N THR A 110 8.47 10.54 0.42
CA THR A 110 9.75 10.86 -0.19
C THR A 110 10.40 12.05 0.52
N GLU A 111 11.55 12.52 0.03
CA GLU A 111 12.19 13.72 0.57
C GLU A 111 11.36 14.98 0.38
N ASN A 112 10.63 15.07 -0.72
CA ASN A 112 9.90 16.27 -1.12
C ASN A 112 8.42 16.26 -0.73
N GLY A 113 7.83 15.10 -0.46
CA GLY A 113 6.43 15.00 -0.08
C GLY A 113 5.87 13.59 -0.17
N ILE A 114 4.55 13.51 -0.27
CA ILE A 114 3.78 12.28 -0.19
C ILE A 114 2.73 12.29 -1.30
N LEU A 115 2.73 11.23 -2.11
CA LEU A 115 1.68 10.99 -3.08
C LEU A 115 0.48 10.35 -2.35
N ILE A 116 -0.69 10.91 -2.57
CA ILE A 116 -1.95 10.41 -2.02
C ILE A 116 -2.92 10.03 -3.14
N TYR A 117 -3.76 9.05 -2.87
CA TYR A 117 -4.81 8.60 -3.77
C TYR A 117 -6.12 8.55 -3.00
N ASN A 118 -7.15 9.16 -3.55
CA ASN A 118 -8.47 9.19 -2.95
C ASN A 118 -9.54 9.38 -4.04
N ASN A 119 -10.65 8.65 -3.97
CA ASN A 119 -11.76 8.73 -4.92
C ASN A 119 -11.29 8.64 -6.40
N SER A 120 -10.41 7.68 -6.70
CA SER A 120 -9.86 7.46 -8.04
C SER A 120 -9.04 8.64 -8.60
N ARG A 121 -8.51 9.49 -7.73
CA ARG A 121 -7.69 10.66 -8.07
C ARG A 121 -6.42 10.72 -7.24
N TYR A 122 -5.39 11.26 -7.84
CA TYR A 122 -4.10 11.48 -7.19
C TYR A 122 -3.95 12.93 -6.72
N GLY A 123 -3.25 13.10 -5.63
CA GLY A 123 -2.84 14.38 -5.07
C GLY A 123 -1.41 14.30 -4.54
N TRP A 124 -0.83 15.45 -4.28
CA TRP A 124 0.49 15.58 -3.70
C TRP A 124 0.47 16.54 -2.53
N VAL A 125 1.04 16.13 -1.41
CA VAL A 125 1.18 16.94 -0.20
C VAL A 125 2.65 17.02 0.19
N ASP A 126 3.14 18.19 0.56
CA ASP A 126 4.49 18.37 1.07
C ASP A 126 4.64 17.81 2.50
N ARG A 127 5.86 17.76 3.01
CA ARG A 127 6.12 17.27 4.37
C ARG A 127 5.60 18.17 5.49
N LYS A 128 5.08 19.35 5.18
CA LYS A 128 4.45 20.29 6.13
C LYS A 128 2.93 20.17 6.14
N GLY A 129 2.38 19.35 5.23
CA GLY A 129 0.95 19.15 5.07
C GLY A 129 0.29 20.17 4.15
N THR A 130 1.06 20.85 3.30
CA THR A 130 0.52 21.76 2.28
C THR A 130 0.30 20.98 0.98
N TYR A 131 -0.89 21.11 0.42
CA TYR A 131 -1.21 20.48 -0.85
C TYR A 131 -0.64 21.31 -2.01
N ALA A 132 0.39 20.77 -2.68
CA ALA A 132 0.84 21.29 -3.97
C ALA A 132 -0.10 20.84 -5.11
N ALA A 133 -0.68 19.64 -4.99
CA ALA A 133 -1.72 19.19 -5.91
C ALA A 133 -2.86 18.52 -5.11
N HIS A 134 -4.07 19.05 -5.22
CA HIS A 134 -5.26 18.42 -4.64
C HIS A 134 -5.57 17.10 -5.36
N THR A 135 -6.38 16.25 -4.73
CA THR A 135 -6.78 14.93 -5.28
C THR A 135 -7.81 15.06 -6.42
N ILE A 136 -7.40 15.70 -7.50
CA ILE A 136 -8.22 15.94 -8.70
C ILE A 136 -7.62 15.35 -9.98
N TYR A 137 -6.36 14.95 -9.96
CA TYR A 137 -5.64 14.48 -11.13
C TYR A 137 -5.83 12.99 -11.35
N ARG A 138 -5.95 12.57 -12.61
CA ARG A 138 -6.02 11.14 -12.97
C ARG A 138 -4.72 10.40 -12.70
N THR A 139 -3.62 11.10 -12.80
CA THR A 139 -2.27 10.56 -12.57
C THR A 139 -1.36 11.70 -12.14
N ILE A 140 -0.46 11.41 -11.21
CA ILE A 140 0.66 12.27 -10.85
C ILE A 140 1.92 11.42 -10.85
N ILE A 141 2.97 11.89 -11.52
CA ILE A 141 4.30 11.29 -11.53
C ILE A 141 5.26 12.34 -10.96
N PRO A 142 5.78 12.13 -9.74
CA PRO A 142 6.74 13.05 -9.16
C PRO A 142 8.11 12.89 -9.84
N ALA A 143 8.64 13.98 -10.36
CA ALA A 143 10.03 14.11 -10.84
C ALA A 143 10.83 14.84 -9.78
N GLU A 144 11.34 14.10 -8.80
CA GLU A 144 11.92 14.66 -7.58
C GLU A 144 13.18 15.50 -7.81
N ASP A 145 14.03 15.08 -8.73
CA ASP A 145 15.27 15.80 -9.09
C ASP A 145 14.96 17.19 -9.64
N ALA A 146 13.88 17.30 -10.43
CA ALA A 146 13.44 18.56 -11.03
C ALA A 146 12.47 19.35 -10.13
N LYS A 147 12.01 18.77 -9.01
CA LYS A 147 10.96 19.31 -8.13
C LYS A 147 9.67 19.65 -8.88
N VAL A 148 9.29 18.82 -9.82
CA VAL A 148 8.12 18.97 -10.70
C VAL A 148 7.21 17.76 -10.57
N LEU A 149 5.90 18.01 -10.64
CA LEU A 149 4.87 16.99 -10.77
C LEU A 149 4.39 16.95 -12.22
N LEU A 150 4.56 15.84 -12.89
CA LEU A 150 3.87 15.57 -14.15
C LEU A 150 2.46 15.11 -13.80
N ALA A 151 1.46 15.92 -14.12
CA ALA A 151 0.07 15.64 -13.78
C ALA A 151 -0.79 15.45 -15.03
N LYS A 152 -1.74 14.55 -14.95
CA LYS A 152 -2.74 14.30 -15.98
C LYS A 152 -4.11 14.72 -15.48
N ASP A 153 -4.75 15.64 -16.20
CA ASP A 153 -6.07 16.18 -15.86
C ASP A 153 -7.22 15.21 -16.20
N GLU A 154 -8.44 15.64 -15.98
CA GLU A 154 -9.66 14.90 -16.33
C GLU A 154 -9.82 14.66 -17.84
N ASN A 155 -9.37 15.60 -18.66
CA ASN A 155 -9.41 15.52 -20.11
C ASN A 155 -8.28 14.66 -20.69
N LYS A 156 -7.56 13.95 -19.83
CA LYS A 156 -6.40 13.10 -20.18
C LYS A 156 -5.23 13.89 -20.77
N LYS A 157 -5.15 15.19 -20.51
CA LYS A 157 -4.05 16.06 -20.93
C LYS A 157 -2.97 16.11 -19.86
N TRP A 158 -1.73 16.09 -20.29
CA TRP A 158 -0.57 16.24 -19.41
C TRP A 158 -0.19 17.71 -19.26
N GLY A 159 0.19 18.07 -18.06
CA GLY A 159 0.77 19.34 -17.68
C GLY A 159 1.84 19.18 -16.61
N MET A 160 2.50 20.24 -16.25
CA MET A 160 3.52 20.25 -15.21
C MET A 160 3.15 21.22 -14.10
N LEU A 161 3.29 20.78 -12.85
CA LEU A 161 3.08 21.60 -11.66
C LEU A 161 4.37 21.67 -10.85
N SER A 162 4.58 22.76 -10.16
CA SER A 162 5.63 22.89 -9.15
C SER A 162 5.30 22.01 -7.95
N MET A 163 6.27 21.23 -7.51
CA MET A 163 6.13 20.31 -6.37
C MET A 163 5.98 21.04 -5.03
N THR A 164 6.41 22.31 -4.96
CA THR A 164 6.42 23.10 -3.73
C THR A 164 5.13 23.91 -3.50
N ASP A 165 4.62 24.55 -4.54
CA ASP A 165 3.48 25.46 -4.44
C ASP A 165 2.31 25.14 -5.39
N GLY A 166 2.47 24.08 -6.19
CA GLY A 166 1.43 23.60 -7.11
C GLY A 166 1.17 24.51 -8.30
N LYS A 167 2.00 25.52 -8.54
CA LYS A 167 1.84 26.39 -9.71
C LYS A 167 2.04 25.63 -10.99
N GLU A 168 1.22 25.93 -11.97
CA GLU A 168 1.36 25.39 -13.32
C GLU A 168 2.63 25.93 -13.98
N LEU A 169 3.55 25.02 -14.28
CA LEU A 169 4.80 25.32 -14.99
C LEU A 169 4.67 25.10 -16.49
N ALA A 170 3.82 24.15 -16.89
CA ALA A 170 3.44 23.93 -18.28
C ALA A 170 1.95 23.57 -18.37
N PRO A 171 1.22 24.16 -19.32
CA PRO A 171 -0.21 23.97 -19.43
C PRO A 171 -0.62 22.56 -19.83
N PHE A 172 -1.82 22.14 -19.41
CA PHE A 172 -2.39 20.83 -19.74
C PHE A 172 -2.86 20.77 -21.21
N ARG A 173 -1.96 20.41 -22.09
CA ARG A 173 -2.22 20.40 -23.57
C ARG A 173 -1.90 19.09 -24.26
N TYR A 174 -1.09 18.21 -23.65
CA TYR A 174 -0.53 17.01 -24.26
C TYR A 174 -1.26 15.73 -23.87
#